data_f32a181eb32a4965f04b4b3bd5cb699d
#
_entry.id   f32a181eb32a4965f04b4b3bd5cb699d
#
_cell.length_a   1.000
_cell.length_b   1.000
_cell.length_c   1.000
_cell.angle_alpha   90.00
_cell.angle_beta   90.00
_cell.angle_gamma   90.00
#
_symmetry.space_group_name_H-M   'P 1'
#
loop_
_entity.id
_entity.type
_entity.pdbx_description
1 polymer ?
#
loop_
_entity_poly.entity_id
_entity_poly.type
_entity_poly.pdbx_seq_one_letter_code
_entity_poly.pdbx_strand_id
1 'polypeptide(L)'
;MKRDMELCRKILFAIEDQYVDSAIVNLNIQGYEVPCIAYHCELLHDAGLVDSYKSQYTDNHINYYSVGKLTWEGHNYIDNIREETVWNKTKKTIKEKALPMTIEVIKDVSSAIVSAMVKNTMAGY
;
A
#
# COMPACT_ATOMS: atom_id res chain seq x y z
N MET A 1 13.16 9.25 7.92
CA MET A 1 12.32 9.15 6.70
C MET A 1 10.87 8.99 7.12
N LYS A 2 10.00 9.83 6.60
CA LYS A 2 8.57 9.76 6.93
C LYS A 2 7.87 8.70 6.09
N ARG A 3 6.88 8.04 6.69
CA ARG A 3 6.04 7.09 6.01
C ARG A 3 5.12 7.81 5.02
N ASP A 4 5.12 7.34 3.78
CA ASP A 4 4.33 7.89 2.68
C ASP A 4 3.31 6.84 2.22
N MET A 5 2.04 7.04 2.58
CA MET A 5 0.99 6.08 2.27
C MET A 5 0.61 6.07 0.79
N GLU A 6 0.90 7.14 0.05
CA GLU A 6 0.77 7.15 -1.40
C GLU A 6 1.78 6.20 -2.05
N LEU A 7 3.02 6.24 -1.57
CA LEU A 7 4.06 5.31 -2.04
C LEU A 7 3.70 3.87 -1.67
N CYS A 8 3.20 3.65 -0.46
CA CYS A 8 2.74 2.31 -0.05
C CYS A 8 1.70 1.76 -1.03
N ARG A 9 0.73 2.57 -1.42
CA ARG A 9 -0.30 2.18 -2.38
C ARG A 9 0.32 1.82 -3.73
N LYS A 10 1.23 2.64 -4.23
CA LYS A 10 1.92 2.39 -5.50
C LYS A 10 2.74 1.10 -5.47
N ILE A 11 3.43 0.85 -4.36
CA ILE A 11 4.22 -0.38 -4.18
C ILE A 11 3.31 -1.60 -4.22
N LEU A 12 2.19 -1.58 -3.49
CA LEU A 12 1.28 -2.70 -3.43
C LEU A 12 0.68 -3.03 -4.81
N PHE A 13 0.30 -2.01 -5.58
CA PHE A 13 -0.18 -2.22 -6.95
C PHE A 13 0.92 -2.76 -7.86
N ALA A 14 2.16 -2.26 -7.72
CA ALA A 14 3.29 -2.75 -8.50
C ALA A 14 3.57 -4.23 -8.21
N ILE A 15 3.49 -4.63 -6.95
CA ILE A 15 3.67 -6.04 -6.55
C ILE A 15 2.56 -6.90 -7.16
N GLU A 16 1.30 -6.46 -7.05
CA GLU A 16 0.18 -7.18 -7.64
C GLU A 16 0.37 -7.41 -9.13
N ASP A 17 0.87 -6.39 -9.82
CA ASP A 17 1.06 -6.42 -11.27
C ASP A 17 2.25 -7.29 -11.70
N GLN A 18 3.35 -7.25 -10.93
CA GLN A 18 4.63 -7.85 -11.35
C GLN A 18 4.91 -9.22 -10.75
N TYR A 19 4.33 -9.55 -9.60
CA TYR A 19 4.64 -10.82 -8.94
C TYR A 19 4.03 -12.00 -9.71
N VAL A 20 4.87 -13.01 -9.96
CA VAL A 20 4.43 -14.25 -10.61
C VAL A 20 4.67 -15.44 -9.69
N ASP A 21 5.93 -15.75 -9.37
CA ASP A 21 6.29 -16.94 -8.60
C ASP A 21 7.45 -16.74 -7.64
N SER A 22 8.12 -15.60 -7.69
CA SER A 22 9.28 -15.33 -6.84
C SER A 22 9.34 -13.87 -6.44
N ALA A 23 10.08 -13.56 -5.38
CA ALA A 23 10.23 -12.20 -4.87
C ALA A 23 10.75 -11.27 -5.96
N ILE A 24 10.25 -10.04 -5.95
CA ILE A 24 10.65 -9.01 -6.90
C ILE A 24 11.93 -8.37 -6.40
N VAL A 25 12.98 -8.41 -7.22
CA VAL A 25 14.29 -7.84 -6.90
C VAL A 25 14.33 -6.40 -7.36
N ASN A 26 14.76 -5.51 -6.47
CA ASN A 26 14.96 -4.09 -6.76
C ASN A 26 13.74 -3.43 -7.44
N LEU A 27 12.57 -3.66 -6.84
CA LEU A 27 11.33 -3.05 -7.33
C LEU A 27 11.52 -1.56 -7.54
N ASN A 28 11.13 -1.05 -8.71
CA ASN A 28 11.24 0.36 -9.02
C ASN A 28 9.87 1.02 -9.07
N ILE A 29 9.77 2.19 -8.46
CA ILE A 29 8.59 3.05 -8.53
C ILE A 29 9.05 4.40 -9.06
N GLN A 30 8.52 4.80 -10.20
CA GLN A 30 8.91 6.05 -10.85
C GLN A 30 8.66 7.24 -9.92
N GLY A 31 9.65 8.11 -9.82
CA GLY A 31 9.57 9.32 -9.01
C GLY A 31 10.07 9.16 -7.58
N TYR A 32 10.56 7.98 -7.20
CA TYR A 32 11.05 7.70 -5.85
C TYR A 32 12.45 7.09 -5.89
N GLU A 33 13.25 7.44 -4.89
CA GLU A 33 14.61 6.92 -4.75
C GLU A 33 14.60 5.50 -4.16
N VAL A 34 15.61 4.71 -4.53
CA VAL A 34 15.73 3.32 -4.08
C VAL A 34 15.66 3.17 -2.55
N PRO A 35 16.39 3.96 -1.74
CA PRO A 35 16.29 3.81 -0.29
C PRO A 35 14.87 4.04 0.25
N CYS A 36 14.14 4.97 -0.35
CA CYS A 36 12.77 5.27 0.05
C CYS A 36 11.83 4.11 -0.28
N ILE A 37 11.96 3.55 -1.49
CA ILE A 37 11.13 2.40 -1.91
C ILE A 37 11.42 1.20 -1.02
N ALA A 38 12.69 0.90 -0.80
CA ALA A 38 13.10 -0.24 0.03
C ALA A 38 12.58 -0.11 1.46
N TYR A 39 12.69 1.07 2.05
CA TYR A 39 12.19 1.34 3.39
C TYR A 39 10.67 1.10 3.48
N HIS A 40 9.92 1.54 2.49
CA HIS A 40 8.47 1.36 2.47
C HIS A 40 8.07 -0.11 2.22
N CYS A 41 8.87 -0.86 1.44
CA CYS A 41 8.67 -2.30 1.31
C CYS A 41 8.86 -3.00 2.66
N GLU A 42 9.87 -2.60 3.42
CA GLU A 42 10.10 -3.15 4.76
C GLU A 42 8.94 -2.83 5.70
N LEU A 43 8.43 -1.58 5.66
CA LEU A 43 7.28 -1.18 6.47
C LEU A 43 6.04 -2.01 6.11
N LEU A 44 5.82 -2.27 4.84
CA LEU A 44 4.69 -3.09 4.39
C LEU A 44 4.82 -4.54 4.85
N HIS A 45 6.04 -5.04 4.91
CA HIS A 45 6.32 -6.36 5.48
C HIS A 45 6.01 -6.36 6.99
N ASP A 46 6.48 -5.35 7.71
CA ASP A 46 6.20 -5.22 9.14
C ASP A 46 4.70 -5.15 9.44
N ALA A 47 3.96 -4.52 8.54
CA ALA A 47 2.49 -4.40 8.66
C ALA A 47 1.74 -5.66 8.24
N GLY A 48 2.42 -6.66 7.70
CA GLY A 48 1.79 -7.91 7.28
C GLY A 48 1.08 -7.85 5.93
N LEU A 49 1.36 -6.84 5.10
CA LEU A 49 0.74 -6.69 3.79
C LEU A 49 1.52 -7.38 2.67
N VAL A 50 2.82 -7.63 2.88
CA VAL A 50 3.64 -8.46 1.99
C VAL A 50 4.30 -9.56 2.82
N ASP A 51 4.57 -10.70 2.19
CA ASP A 51 4.99 -11.89 2.93
C ASP A 51 6.49 -11.95 3.22
N SER A 52 7.31 -11.17 2.52
CA SER A 52 8.76 -11.17 2.76
C SER A 52 9.41 -9.87 2.32
N TYR A 53 10.51 -9.55 2.96
CA TYR A 53 11.39 -8.46 2.59
C TYR A 53 12.81 -8.84 2.99
N LYS A 54 13.76 -8.63 2.07
CA LYS A 54 15.19 -8.84 2.33
C LYS A 54 15.97 -7.71 1.73
N SER A 55 17.10 -7.36 2.35
CA SER A 55 18.00 -6.35 1.84
C SER A 55 19.44 -6.67 2.16
N GLN A 56 20.34 -6.16 1.35
CA GLN A 56 21.79 -6.23 1.56
C GLN A 56 22.38 -4.84 1.39
N TYR A 57 23.36 -4.53 2.23
CA TYR A 57 24.03 -3.25 2.25
C TYR A 57 25.51 -3.42 1.92
N THR A 58 26.06 -2.43 1.22
CA THR A 58 27.48 -2.31 0.96
C THR A 58 27.89 -0.89 1.30
N ASP A 59 28.86 -0.71 2.21
CA ASP A 59 29.34 0.62 2.64
C ASP A 59 28.21 1.54 3.09
N ASN A 60 27.25 1.00 3.86
CA ASN A 60 26.08 1.72 4.38
C ASN A 60 25.08 2.17 3.31
N HIS A 61 25.20 1.68 2.08
CA HIS A 61 24.23 1.90 1.02
C HIS A 61 23.50 0.61 0.68
N ILE A 62 22.22 0.71 0.40
CA ILE A 62 21.47 -0.46 -0.02
C ILE A 62 21.93 -0.88 -1.41
N ASN A 63 22.39 -2.12 -1.51
CA ASN A 63 22.91 -2.71 -2.74
C ASN A 63 21.84 -3.53 -3.46
N TYR A 64 20.95 -4.13 -2.68
CA TYR A 64 19.96 -5.08 -3.18
C TYR A 64 18.83 -5.15 -2.18
N TYR A 65 17.62 -5.26 -2.67
CA TYR A 65 16.47 -5.61 -1.85
C TYR A 65 15.48 -6.42 -2.66
N SER A 66 14.67 -7.21 -1.96
CA SER A 66 13.59 -7.97 -2.60
C SER A 66 12.34 -7.91 -1.74
N VAL A 67 11.19 -7.92 -2.39
CA VAL A 67 9.88 -7.91 -1.73
C VAL A 67 9.04 -9.04 -2.30
N GLY A 68 8.35 -9.77 -1.43
CA GLY A 68 7.54 -10.91 -1.80
C GLY A 68 6.13 -10.51 -2.26
N LYS A 69 5.25 -11.49 -2.26
CA LYS A 69 3.87 -11.32 -2.72
C LYS A 69 3.03 -10.58 -1.69
N LEU A 70 1.90 -10.06 -2.14
CA LEU A 70 0.86 -9.57 -1.24
C LEU A 70 0.32 -10.73 -0.40
N THR A 71 0.11 -10.45 0.89
CA THR A 71 -0.64 -11.37 1.75
C THR A 71 -2.13 -11.24 1.47
N TRP A 72 -2.93 -12.10 2.07
CA TRP A 72 -4.39 -11.94 2.01
C TRP A 72 -4.81 -10.54 2.48
N GLU A 73 -4.22 -10.09 3.59
CA GLU A 73 -4.48 -8.75 4.13
C GLU A 73 -4.03 -7.64 3.17
N GLY A 74 -2.92 -7.85 2.48
CA GLY A 74 -2.43 -6.90 1.46
C GLY A 74 -3.44 -6.74 0.33
N HIS A 75 -3.99 -7.85 -0.17
CA HIS A 75 -5.03 -7.81 -1.20
C HIS A 75 -6.29 -7.11 -0.70
N ASN A 76 -6.75 -7.45 0.50
CA ASN A 76 -7.94 -6.80 1.08
C ASN A 76 -7.75 -5.30 1.22
N TYR A 77 -6.57 -4.88 1.65
CA TYR A 77 -6.25 -3.46 1.83
C TYR A 77 -6.38 -2.69 0.51
N ILE A 78 -5.74 -3.18 -0.55
CA ILE A 78 -5.76 -2.44 -1.82
C ILE A 78 -7.09 -2.54 -2.57
N ASP A 79 -7.88 -3.59 -2.33
CA ASP A 79 -9.17 -3.74 -3.00
C ASP A 79 -10.12 -2.58 -2.68
N ASN A 80 -10.10 -2.10 -1.43
CA ASN A 80 -10.93 -0.97 -1.03
C ASN A 80 -10.47 0.37 -1.61
N ILE A 81 -9.17 0.50 -1.89
CA ILE A 81 -8.58 1.76 -2.34
C ILE A 81 -8.10 1.69 -3.80
N ARG A 82 -8.57 0.70 -4.53
CA ARG A 82 -8.20 0.51 -5.94
C ARG A 82 -8.68 1.67 -6.80
N GLU A 83 -9.92 2.05 -6.65
CA GLU A 83 -10.51 3.14 -7.42
C GLU A 83 -10.01 4.49 -6.91
N GLU A 84 -9.58 5.36 -7.83
CA GLU A 84 -9.08 6.69 -7.51
C GLU A 84 -10.11 7.51 -6.74
N THR A 85 -11.39 7.38 -7.08
CA THR A 85 -12.47 8.11 -6.40
C THR A 85 -12.56 7.73 -4.93
N VAL A 86 -12.48 6.44 -4.61
CA VAL A 86 -12.51 5.96 -3.22
C VAL A 86 -11.24 6.39 -2.49
N TRP A 87 -10.08 6.25 -3.12
CA TRP A 87 -8.81 6.65 -2.53
C TRP A 87 -8.79 8.15 -2.19
N ASN A 88 -9.20 8.98 -3.14
CA ASN A 88 -9.23 10.43 -2.94
C ASN A 88 -10.22 10.82 -1.84
N LYS A 89 -11.38 10.19 -1.80
CA LYS A 89 -12.39 10.43 -0.77
C LYS A 89 -11.90 9.98 0.62
N THR A 90 -11.19 8.87 0.66
CA THR A 90 -10.57 8.35 1.89
C THR A 90 -9.55 9.35 2.44
N LYS A 91 -8.63 9.81 1.60
CA LYS A 91 -7.62 10.81 1.99
C LYS A 91 -8.26 12.10 2.47
N LYS A 92 -9.26 12.57 1.76
CA LYS A 92 -9.97 13.82 2.10
C LYS A 92 -10.65 13.70 3.47
N THR A 93 -11.34 12.61 3.70
CA THR A 93 -12.04 12.34 4.98
C THR A 93 -11.05 12.31 6.15
N ILE A 94 -9.94 11.61 5.97
CA ILE A 94 -8.89 11.51 7.00
C ILE A 94 -8.34 12.90 7.32
N LYS A 95 -8.06 13.69 6.30
CA LYS A 95 -7.54 15.05 6.47
C LYS A 95 -8.54 15.96 7.16
N GLU A 96 -9.79 15.95 6.73
CA GLU A 96 -10.85 16.81 7.29
C GLU A 96 -11.12 16.51 8.76
N LYS A 97 -11.03 15.24 9.15
CA LYS A 97 -11.27 14.82 10.53
C LYS A 97 -10.00 14.79 11.37
N ALA A 98 -8.87 15.23 10.81
CA ALA A 98 -7.57 15.26 11.48
C ALA A 98 -7.18 13.90 12.07
N LEU A 99 -7.47 12.82 11.34
CA LEU A 99 -7.12 11.46 11.76
C LEU A 99 -5.70 11.11 11.30
N PRO A 100 -5.03 10.18 11.98
CA PRO A 100 -3.72 9.72 11.51
C PRO A 100 -3.84 8.91 10.22
N MET A 101 -2.86 9.08 9.32
CA MET A 101 -2.81 8.38 8.04
C MET A 101 -2.13 7.03 8.23
N THR A 102 -2.84 6.08 8.81
CA THR A 102 -2.36 4.72 9.09
C THR A 102 -3.12 3.71 8.26
N ILE A 103 -2.58 2.49 8.14
CA ILE A 103 -3.25 1.38 7.44
C ILE A 103 -4.62 1.13 8.07
N GLU A 104 -4.71 1.11 9.40
CA GLU A 104 -5.95 0.83 10.11
C GLU A 104 -7.03 1.89 9.84
N VAL A 105 -6.65 3.16 9.89
CA VAL A 105 -7.58 4.26 9.62
C VAL A 105 -8.00 4.26 8.15
N ILE A 106 -7.06 4.04 7.23
CA ILE A 106 -7.38 3.95 5.79
C ILE A 106 -8.35 2.79 5.55
N LYS A 107 -8.12 1.64 6.16
CA LYS A 107 -9.04 0.48 6.06
C LYS A 107 -10.44 0.84 6.54
N ASP A 108 -10.53 1.42 7.73
CA ASP A 108 -11.82 1.73 8.34
C ASP A 108 -12.60 2.78 7.53
N VAL A 109 -11.93 3.84 7.11
CA VAL A 109 -12.56 4.92 6.34
C VAL A 109 -12.95 4.43 4.95
N SER A 110 -12.03 3.74 4.24
CA SER A 110 -12.32 3.22 2.90
C SER A 110 -13.44 2.17 2.93
N SER A 111 -13.46 1.31 3.93
CA SER A 111 -14.51 0.30 4.10
C SER A 111 -15.88 0.97 4.31
N ALA A 112 -15.93 2.03 5.11
CA ALA A 112 -17.18 2.79 5.32
C ALA A 112 -17.67 3.44 4.03
N ILE A 113 -16.75 4.00 3.23
CA ILE A 113 -17.09 4.60 1.94
C ILE A 113 -17.64 3.54 0.98
N VAL A 114 -16.96 2.40 0.86
CA VAL A 114 -17.39 1.30 -0.01
C VAL A 114 -18.74 0.76 0.45
N SER A 115 -18.95 0.58 1.75
CA SER A 115 -20.23 0.12 2.31
C SER A 115 -21.36 1.07 1.98
N ALA A 116 -21.14 2.38 2.06
CA ALA A 116 -22.13 3.38 1.70
C ALA A 116 -22.47 3.31 0.20
N MET A 117 -21.47 3.10 -0.65
CA MET A 117 -21.67 2.94 -2.09
C MET A 117 -22.53 1.71 -2.39
N VAL A 118 -22.25 0.58 -1.73
CA VAL A 118 -23.04 -0.65 -1.88
C VAL A 118 -24.49 -0.43 -1.45
N LYS A 119 -24.71 0.20 -0.29
CA LYS A 119 -26.06 0.52 0.20
C LYS A 119 -26.83 1.40 -0.76
N ASN A 120 -26.17 2.43 -1.31
CA ASN A 120 -26.80 3.33 -2.27
C ASN A 120 -27.19 2.60 -3.56
N THR A 121 -26.31 1.69 -4.02
CA THR A 121 -26.58 0.86 -5.20
C THR A 121 -27.79 -0.05 -4.96
N MET A 122 -27.83 -0.71 -3.80
CA MET A 122 -28.94 -1.61 -3.43
C MET A 122 -30.24 -0.86 -3.22
N ALA A 123 -30.19 0.35 -2.65
CA ALA A 123 -31.37 1.19 -2.41
C ALA A 123 -31.95 1.74 -3.72
N GLY A 124 -31.16 1.79 -4.80
CA GLY A 124 -31.59 2.24 -6.12
C GLY A 124 -32.46 1.23 -6.87
N TYR A 125 -32.57 0.02 -6.34
CA TYR A 125 -33.45 -1.00 -6.89
C TYR A 125 -34.75 -1.07 -6.08
#